data_d7207ed96e4cca528496b980077c3e9d
#
_entry.id   d7207ed96e4cca528496b980077c3e9d
#
_cell.length_a   1.000
_cell.length_b   1.000
_cell.length_c   1.000
_cell.angle_alpha   90.00
_cell.angle_beta   90.00
_cell.angle_gamma   90.00
#
_symmetry.space_group_name_H-M   'P 1'
#
loop_
_entity.id
_entity.type
_entity.pdbx_description
1 polymer ?
#
loop_
_entity_poly.entity_id
_entity_poly.type
_entity_poly.pdbx_seq_one_letter_code
_entity_poly.pdbx_strand_id
1 'polypeptide(L)'
;EVKDFKDVIEVNLLSSFIVGCAVAKLMEKEGQGNIINISSISGGKHPAIHSGAYAAAKAGLVMLSEQMSLEWGKLGIRVNAVSPGFIDAGMSSPHYRDKTERKKRESMVPIQRIGTADDIAKVVMFLLSEDSSYIHGENILVDGGVMNSVLANIGRS
;
A
#
# COMPACT_ATOMS: atom_id res chain seq x y z
N GLU A 1 -0.14 22.37 8.96
CA GLU A 1 -1.38 23.17 9.03
C GLU A 1 -2.58 22.36 8.54
N VAL A 2 -3.83 22.89 8.78
CA VAL A 2 -5.06 22.21 8.30
C VAL A 2 -5.09 22.09 6.78
N LYS A 3 -4.55 23.07 6.08
CA LYS A 3 -4.46 23.06 4.62
C LYS A 3 -3.60 21.88 4.14
N ASP A 4 -2.41 21.71 4.70
CA ASP A 4 -1.49 20.62 4.31
C ASP A 4 -2.12 19.25 4.57
N PHE A 5 -2.87 19.14 5.69
CA PHE A 5 -3.61 17.92 5.98
C PHE A 5 -4.65 17.60 4.89
N LYS A 6 -5.44 18.60 4.48
CA LYS A 6 -6.44 18.45 3.42
C LYS A 6 -5.80 18.06 2.09
N ASP A 7 -4.72 18.73 1.70
CA ASP A 7 -4.01 18.47 0.44
C ASP A 7 -3.49 17.01 0.40
N VAL A 8 -2.96 16.51 1.52
CA VAL A 8 -2.51 15.11 1.62
C VAL A 8 -3.67 14.12 1.51
N ILE A 9 -4.80 14.38 2.17
CA ILE A 9 -6.00 13.53 2.07
C ILE A 9 -6.54 13.54 0.64
N GLU A 10 -6.61 14.70 0.02
CA GLU A 10 -7.10 14.85 -1.35
C GLU A 10 -6.27 14.01 -2.34
N VAL A 11 -4.94 14.14 -2.26
CA VAL A 11 -4.03 13.42 -3.18
C VAL A 11 -3.97 11.91 -2.88
N ASN A 12 -3.97 11.48 -1.61
CA ASN A 12 -3.69 10.09 -1.26
C ASN A 12 -4.92 9.22 -1.00
N LEU A 13 -6.10 9.81 -0.86
CA LEU A 13 -7.35 9.09 -0.61
C LEU A 13 -8.44 9.49 -1.61
N LEU A 14 -8.80 10.77 -1.67
CA LEU A 14 -9.92 11.23 -2.49
C LEU A 14 -9.66 10.98 -3.98
N SER A 15 -8.44 11.20 -4.47
CA SER A 15 -8.09 10.92 -5.86
C SER A 15 -8.29 9.45 -6.24
N SER A 16 -7.93 8.52 -5.36
CA SER A 16 -8.13 7.08 -5.58
C SER A 16 -9.61 6.72 -5.64
N PHE A 17 -10.44 7.34 -4.81
CA PHE A 17 -11.89 7.17 -4.86
C PHE A 17 -12.46 7.68 -6.20
N ILE A 18 -12.09 8.90 -6.61
CA ILE A 18 -12.59 9.50 -7.86
C ILE A 18 -12.21 8.64 -9.07
N VAL A 19 -10.93 8.24 -9.16
CA VAL A 19 -10.46 7.40 -10.26
C VAL A 19 -11.11 6.01 -10.20
N GLY A 20 -11.17 5.39 -9.02
CA GLY A 20 -11.83 4.10 -8.82
C GLY A 20 -13.27 4.10 -9.32
N CYS A 21 -14.08 5.09 -8.92
CA CYS A 21 -15.46 5.22 -9.38
C CYS A 21 -15.56 5.42 -10.90
N ALA A 22 -14.63 6.17 -11.49
CA ALA A 22 -14.65 6.42 -12.93
C ALA A 22 -14.33 5.15 -13.74
N VAL A 23 -13.27 4.41 -13.34
CA VAL A 23 -12.87 3.17 -14.04
C VAL A 23 -13.84 2.03 -13.77
N ALA A 24 -14.43 1.93 -12.57
CA ALA A 24 -15.42 0.89 -12.25
C ALA A 24 -16.63 0.93 -13.21
N LYS A 25 -17.09 2.11 -13.60
CA LYS A 25 -18.17 2.27 -14.59
C LYS A 25 -17.81 1.72 -15.98
N LEU A 26 -16.54 1.74 -16.33
CA LEU A 26 -16.05 1.18 -17.60
C LEU A 26 -15.91 -0.34 -17.47
N MET A 27 -15.32 -0.80 -16.36
CA MET A 27 -15.13 -2.23 -16.06
C MET A 27 -16.47 -2.97 -15.93
N GLU A 28 -17.49 -2.35 -15.33
CA GLU A 28 -18.84 -2.90 -15.23
C GLU A 28 -19.43 -3.23 -16.60
N LYS A 29 -19.21 -2.38 -17.61
CA LYS A 29 -19.69 -2.62 -18.98
C LYS A 29 -19.00 -3.80 -19.64
N GLU A 30 -17.75 -4.05 -19.28
CA GLU A 30 -16.98 -5.20 -19.75
C GLU A 30 -17.24 -6.48 -18.93
N GLY A 31 -17.99 -6.37 -17.81
CA GLY A 31 -18.28 -7.47 -16.90
C GLY A 31 -17.05 -8.01 -16.16
N GLN A 32 -15.92 -7.32 -16.22
CA GLN A 32 -14.66 -7.69 -15.55
C GLN A 32 -13.78 -6.49 -15.28
N GLY A 33 -12.98 -6.56 -14.22
CA GLY A 33 -12.03 -5.53 -13.89
C GLY A 33 -11.13 -5.88 -12.72
N ASN A 34 -10.05 -5.11 -12.58
CA ASN A 34 -9.14 -5.29 -11.46
C ASN A 34 -8.56 -3.93 -11.05
N ILE A 35 -8.73 -3.57 -9.79
CA ILE A 35 -8.23 -2.34 -9.20
C ILE A 35 -7.27 -2.69 -8.08
N ILE A 36 -6.06 -2.13 -8.13
CA ILE A 36 -5.06 -2.32 -7.10
C ILE A 36 -4.65 -0.96 -6.56
N ASN A 37 -5.03 -0.68 -5.33
CA ASN A 37 -4.69 0.55 -4.64
C ASN A 37 -3.33 0.41 -3.93
N ILE A 38 -2.41 1.32 -4.19
CA ILE A 38 -1.11 1.34 -3.50
C ILE A 38 -1.24 2.15 -2.21
N SER A 39 -1.32 1.44 -1.09
CA SER A 39 -1.33 2.00 0.24
C SER A 39 0.09 2.14 0.82
N SER A 40 0.29 1.84 2.07
CA SER A 40 1.57 1.86 2.79
C SER A 40 1.45 1.09 4.10
N ILE A 41 2.56 0.58 4.62
CA ILE A 41 2.61 0.09 6.02
C ILE A 41 2.20 1.18 7.02
N SER A 42 2.40 2.47 6.70
CA SER A 42 1.92 3.59 7.53
C SER A 42 0.40 3.67 7.63
N GLY A 43 -0.33 3.16 6.66
CA GLY A 43 -1.79 3.03 6.69
C GLY A 43 -2.30 1.81 7.48
N GLY A 44 -1.38 0.94 7.91
CA GLY A 44 -1.69 -0.20 8.75
C GLY A 44 -1.62 0.17 10.24
N LYS A 45 -0.86 -0.62 11.01
CA LYS A 45 -0.76 -0.49 12.47
C LYS A 45 0.46 0.31 12.94
N HIS A 46 1.30 0.84 12.06
CA HIS A 46 2.58 1.47 12.41
C HIS A 46 2.75 2.86 11.76
N PRO A 47 2.07 3.89 12.30
CA PRO A 47 2.27 5.25 11.83
C PRO A 47 3.69 5.73 12.20
N ALA A 48 4.28 6.55 11.34
CA ALA A 48 5.54 7.22 11.62
C ALA A 48 5.30 8.60 12.25
N ILE A 49 6.30 9.10 13.01
CA ILE A 49 6.26 10.46 13.54
C ILE A 49 6.15 11.46 12.37
N HIS A 50 5.35 12.48 12.52
CA HIS A 50 5.05 13.52 11.51
C HIS A 50 4.32 13.03 10.24
N SER A 51 3.75 11.83 10.22
CA SER A 51 3.02 11.30 9.07
C SER A 51 1.49 11.25 9.24
N GLY A 52 0.92 12.01 10.16
CA GLY A 52 -0.49 11.89 10.56
C GLY A 52 -1.49 11.92 9.40
N ALA A 53 -1.40 12.93 8.53
CA ALA A 53 -2.28 13.02 7.35
C ALA A 53 -2.07 11.86 6.37
N TYR A 54 -0.81 11.52 6.11
CA TYR A 54 -0.45 10.42 5.21
C TYR A 54 -0.91 9.06 5.75
N ALA A 55 -0.65 8.79 7.03
CA ALA A 55 -1.08 7.56 7.67
C ALA A 55 -2.62 7.42 7.67
N ALA A 56 -3.34 8.51 8.00
CA ALA A 56 -4.79 8.54 7.94
C ALA A 56 -5.32 8.29 6.51
N ALA A 57 -4.72 8.93 5.50
CA ALA A 57 -5.10 8.73 4.10
C ALA A 57 -4.86 7.29 3.65
N LYS A 58 -3.71 6.70 3.98
CA LYS A 58 -3.36 5.33 3.57
C LYS A 58 -4.16 4.27 4.34
N ALA A 59 -4.50 4.51 5.62
CA ALA A 59 -5.44 3.68 6.36
C ALA A 59 -6.85 3.73 5.74
N GLY A 60 -7.30 4.95 5.41
CA GLY A 60 -8.56 5.15 4.69
C GLY A 60 -8.58 4.45 3.32
N LEU A 61 -7.45 4.43 2.61
CA LEU A 61 -7.35 3.77 1.31
C LEU A 61 -7.46 2.24 1.41
N VAL A 62 -6.93 1.63 2.48
CA VAL A 62 -7.13 0.19 2.75
C VAL A 62 -8.61 -0.09 2.96
N MET A 63 -9.26 0.62 3.88
CA MET A 63 -10.69 0.46 4.16
C MET A 63 -11.55 0.76 2.92
N LEU A 64 -11.19 1.78 2.15
CA LEU A 64 -11.87 2.10 0.88
C LEU A 64 -11.76 0.94 -0.12
N SER A 65 -10.61 0.27 -0.20
CA SER A 65 -10.42 -0.88 -1.08
C SER A 65 -11.30 -2.07 -0.66
N GLU A 66 -11.41 -2.32 0.64
CA GLU A 66 -12.32 -3.32 1.21
C GLU A 66 -13.79 -2.98 0.89
N GLN A 67 -14.19 -1.73 1.10
CA GLN A 67 -15.55 -1.26 0.78
C GLN A 67 -15.87 -1.39 -0.71
N MET A 68 -14.97 -0.93 -1.59
CA MET A 68 -15.11 -1.08 -3.03
C MET A 68 -15.21 -2.55 -3.46
N SER A 69 -14.48 -3.44 -2.79
CA SER A 69 -14.56 -4.87 -3.08
C SER A 69 -15.97 -5.42 -2.82
N LEU A 70 -16.57 -5.09 -1.69
CA LEU A 70 -17.92 -5.52 -1.34
C LEU A 70 -18.97 -5.02 -2.35
N GLU A 71 -18.82 -3.77 -2.80
CA GLU A 71 -19.80 -3.14 -3.70
C GLU A 71 -19.66 -3.61 -5.15
N TRP A 72 -18.41 -3.80 -5.62
CA TRP A 72 -18.15 -4.03 -7.04
C TRP A 72 -17.85 -5.49 -7.40
N GLY A 73 -17.69 -6.38 -6.42
CA GLY A 73 -17.46 -7.80 -6.68
C GLY A 73 -18.54 -8.46 -7.55
N LYS A 74 -19.81 -8.13 -7.32
CA LYS A 74 -20.94 -8.59 -8.15
C LYS A 74 -20.95 -8.05 -9.59
N LEU A 75 -20.15 -7.03 -9.87
CA LEU A 75 -19.96 -6.45 -11.21
C LEU A 75 -18.77 -7.10 -11.95
N GLY A 76 -18.14 -8.14 -11.36
CA GLY A 76 -16.96 -8.80 -11.92
C GLY A 76 -15.66 -8.02 -11.69
N ILE A 77 -15.66 -7.02 -10.78
CA ILE A 77 -14.48 -6.17 -10.53
C ILE A 77 -13.81 -6.61 -9.23
N ARG A 78 -12.57 -7.05 -9.29
CA ARG A 78 -11.76 -7.31 -8.10
C ARG A 78 -11.07 -6.03 -7.63
N VAL A 79 -11.03 -5.81 -6.32
CA VAL A 79 -10.32 -4.67 -5.72
C VAL A 79 -9.46 -5.19 -4.58
N ASN A 80 -8.18 -4.82 -4.58
CA ASN A 80 -7.23 -5.15 -3.52
C ASN A 80 -6.35 -3.93 -3.21
N ALA A 81 -5.69 -3.95 -2.07
CA ALA A 81 -4.66 -2.98 -1.71
C ALA A 81 -3.29 -3.68 -1.60
N VAL A 82 -2.24 -2.96 -1.94
CA VAL A 82 -0.85 -3.34 -1.66
C VAL A 82 -0.26 -2.30 -0.71
N SER A 83 0.35 -2.74 0.38
CA SER A 83 0.98 -1.89 1.38
C SER A 83 2.51 -2.11 1.39
N PRO A 84 3.27 -1.29 0.62
CA PRO A 84 4.73 -1.35 0.62
C PRO A 84 5.34 -0.94 1.96
N GLY A 85 6.47 -1.57 2.31
CA GLY A 85 7.36 -1.16 3.39
C GLY A 85 8.37 -0.10 2.96
N PHE A 86 9.64 -0.30 3.35
CA PHE A 86 10.74 0.56 2.93
C PHE A 86 11.15 0.19 1.50
N ILE A 87 10.83 1.06 0.55
CA ILE A 87 11.07 0.84 -0.89
C ILE A 87 11.95 1.96 -1.44
N ASP A 88 13.06 1.59 -2.08
CA ASP A 88 13.92 2.52 -2.81
C ASP A 88 13.35 2.78 -4.20
N ALA A 89 12.32 3.63 -4.25
CA ALA A 89 11.69 4.05 -5.49
C ALA A 89 10.94 5.39 -5.32
N GLY A 90 10.77 6.12 -6.40
CA GLY A 90 9.98 7.35 -6.46
C GLY A 90 10.40 8.37 -5.40
N MET A 91 9.43 8.88 -4.64
CA MET A 91 9.65 9.91 -3.62
C MET A 91 10.52 9.44 -2.45
N SER A 92 10.67 8.13 -2.23
CA SER A 92 11.47 7.59 -1.13
C SER A 92 12.96 7.47 -1.47
N SER A 93 13.35 7.41 -2.75
CA SER A 93 14.74 7.23 -3.17
C SER A 93 15.74 8.23 -2.58
N PRO A 94 15.42 9.53 -2.41
CA PRO A 94 16.32 10.45 -1.75
C PRO A 94 16.73 10.06 -0.33
N HIS A 95 15.85 9.39 0.42
CA HIS A 95 16.13 8.93 1.79
C HIS A 95 17.14 7.79 1.85
N TYR A 96 17.41 7.12 0.73
CA TYR A 96 18.32 5.97 0.66
C TYR A 96 19.68 6.32 0.04
N ARG A 97 19.92 7.58 -0.33
CA ARG A 97 21.21 8.07 -0.86
C ARG A 97 22.28 8.11 0.22
N ASP A 98 21.91 8.45 1.45
CA ASP A 98 22.79 8.36 2.60
C ASP A 98 22.97 6.89 3.00
N LYS A 99 24.21 6.41 2.92
CA LYS A 99 24.56 5.01 3.22
C LYS A 99 24.31 4.64 4.69
N THR A 100 24.44 5.59 5.61
CA THR A 100 24.22 5.37 7.04
C THR A 100 22.74 5.19 7.34
N GLU A 101 21.90 6.09 6.83
CA GLU A 101 20.44 5.99 6.95
C GLU A 101 19.91 4.76 6.23
N ARG A 102 20.46 4.42 5.06
CA ARG A 102 20.12 3.20 4.35
C ARG A 102 20.38 1.96 5.21
N LYS A 103 21.59 1.79 5.72
CA LYS A 103 21.96 0.65 6.59
C LYS A 103 21.09 0.56 7.84
N LYS A 104 20.80 1.70 8.48
CA LYS A 104 19.90 1.76 9.63
C LYS A 104 18.52 1.21 9.28
N ARG A 105 17.95 1.59 8.14
CA ARG A 105 16.65 1.08 7.70
C ARG A 105 16.71 -0.39 7.26
N GLU A 106 17.78 -0.80 6.58
CA GLU A 106 17.99 -2.20 6.22
C GLU A 106 18.03 -3.11 7.45
N SER A 107 18.67 -2.67 8.54
CA SER A 107 18.71 -3.43 9.80
C SER A 107 17.36 -3.56 10.52
N MET A 108 16.39 -2.70 10.18
CA MET A 108 15.02 -2.79 10.70
C MET A 108 14.17 -3.80 9.92
N VAL A 109 14.60 -4.18 8.71
CA VAL A 109 13.88 -5.11 7.83
C VAL A 109 14.36 -6.53 8.12
N PRO A 110 13.49 -7.48 8.51
CA PRO A 110 13.90 -8.86 8.78
C PRO A 110 14.69 -9.52 7.66
N ILE A 111 14.35 -9.27 6.39
CA ILE A 111 15.10 -9.79 5.23
C ILE A 111 16.36 -8.97 4.90
N GLN A 112 16.76 -8.02 5.76
CA GLN A 112 18.03 -7.27 5.73
C GLN A 112 18.31 -6.50 4.43
N ARG A 113 17.29 -6.04 3.74
CA ARG A 113 17.41 -5.14 2.59
C ARG A 113 16.23 -4.20 2.46
N ILE A 114 16.45 -3.07 1.83
CA ILE A 114 15.37 -2.20 1.32
C ILE A 114 14.75 -2.87 0.07
N GLY A 115 13.44 -2.81 -0.04
CA GLY A 115 12.72 -3.27 -1.23
C GLY A 115 12.95 -2.36 -2.43
N THR A 116 12.61 -2.85 -3.59
CA THR A 116 12.70 -2.15 -4.88
C THR A 116 11.33 -1.95 -5.49
N ALA A 117 11.23 -1.11 -6.52
CA ALA A 117 9.99 -1.00 -7.32
C ALA A 117 9.56 -2.34 -7.91
N ASP A 118 10.53 -3.19 -8.29
CA ASP A 118 10.26 -4.51 -8.86
C ASP A 118 9.64 -5.48 -7.85
N ASP A 119 10.02 -5.39 -6.56
CA ASP A 119 9.38 -6.18 -5.50
C ASP A 119 7.86 -5.88 -5.41
N ILE A 120 7.47 -4.62 -5.60
CA ILE A 120 6.06 -4.21 -5.61
C ILE A 120 5.38 -4.59 -6.92
N ALA A 121 6.04 -4.34 -8.06
CA ALA A 121 5.50 -4.62 -9.38
C ALA A 121 5.14 -6.09 -9.56
N LYS A 122 5.96 -7.01 -9.05
CA LYS A 122 5.68 -8.46 -9.10
C LYS A 122 4.39 -8.84 -8.38
N VAL A 123 4.14 -8.25 -7.21
CA VAL A 123 2.89 -8.48 -6.46
C VAL A 123 1.69 -7.88 -7.21
N VAL A 124 1.84 -6.68 -7.77
CA VAL A 124 0.81 -6.06 -8.60
C VAL A 124 0.49 -6.94 -9.82
N MET A 125 1.51 -7.41 -10.54
CA MET A 125 1.33 -8.30 -11.69
C MET A 125 0.65 -9.63 -11.32
N PHE A 126 1.00 -10.23 -10.17
CA PHE A 126 0.30 -11.39 -9.65
C PHE A 126 -1.18 -11.09 -9.35
N LEU A 127 -1.48 -9.96 -8.71
CA LEU A 127 -2.86 -9.56 -8.42
C LEU A 127 -3.68 -9.23 -9.68
N LEU A 128 -3.02 -8.84 -10.77
CA LEU A 128 -3.66 -8.61 -12.07
C LEU A 128 -3.92 -9.91 -12.84
N SER A 129 -3.23 -11.00 -12.52
CA SER A 129 -3.35 -12.28 -13.22
C SER A 129 -4.54 -13.12 -12.72
N GLU A 130 -4.86 -14.18 -13.48
CA GLU A 130 -5.86 -15.18 -13.10
C GLU A 130 -5.44 -16.03 -11.88
N ASP A 131 -4.13 -16.13 -11.59
CA ASP A 131 -3.63 -16.85 -10.42
C ASP A 131 -4.12 -16.28 -9.10
N SER A 132 -4.59 -15.03 -9.10
CA SER A 132 -5.17 -14.32 -7.96
C SER A 132 -6.70 -14.14 -8.06
N SER A 133 -7.38 -14.91 -8.92
CA SER A 133 -8.81 -14.73 -9.21
C SER A 133 -9.74 -14.83 -7.99
N TYR A 134 -9.29 -15.47 -6.91
CA TYR A 134 -10.05 -15.58 -5.65
C TYR A 134 -9.52 -14.65 -4.53
N ILE A 135 -8.56 -13.74 -4.86
CA ILE A 135 -8.07 -12.71 -3.93
C ILE A 135 -8.84 -11.41 -4.18
N HIS A 136 -9.60 -10.98 -3.17
CA HIS A 136 -10.52 -9.87 -3.29
C HIS A 136 -10.77 -9.20 -1.93
N GLY A 137 -10.64 -7.88 -1.87
CA GLY A 137 -10.78 -7.10 -0.63
C GLY A 137 -9.57 -7.18 0.30
N GLU A 138 -8.44 -7.72 -0.15
CA GLU A 138 -7.26 -7.94 0.67
C GLU A 138 -6.29 -6.75 0.64
N ASN A 139 -5.60 -6.55 1.76
CA ASN A 139 -4.45 -5.65 1.88
C ASN A 139 -3.16 -6.46 2.02
N ILE A 140 -2.39 -6.55 0.95
CA ILE A 140 -1.17 -7.35 0.91
C ILE A 140 0.04 -6.50 1.35
N LEU A 141 0.66 -6.90 2.46
CA LEU A 141 1.90 -6.29 2.93
C LEU A 141 3.09 -6.78 2.10
N VAL A 142 3.88 -5.82 1.57
CA VAL A 142 5.10 -6.10 0.82
C VAL A 142 6.23 -5.28 1.45
N ASP A 143 6.70 -5.74 2.61
CA ASP A 143 7.51 -4.94 3.52
C ASP A 143 8.77 -5.64 4.05
N GLY A 144 9.05 -6.85 3.58
CA GLY A 144 10.19 -7.65 4.07
C GLY A 144 10.09 -8.05 5.55
N GLY A 145 8.87 -8.00 6.12
CA GLY A 145 8.58 -8.38 7.49
C GLY A 145 8.69 -7.23 8.52
N VAL A 146 8.83 -5.98 8.07
CA VAL A 146 8.94 -4.80 8.98
C VAL A 146 7.78 -4.74 9.96
N MET A 147 6.55 -4.96 9.51
CA MET A 147 5.36 -4.89 10.35
C MET A 147 5.33 -5.93 11.49
N ASN A 148 6.06 -7.02 11.34
CA ASN A 148 6.15 -8.10 12.31
C ASN A 148 7.42 -8.03 13.16
N SER A 149 8.29 -7.04 12.96
CA SER A 149 9.64 -6.97 13.56
C SER A 149 9.69 -6.31 14.94
N VAL A 150 8.57 -5.84 15.49
CA VAL A 150 8.55 -5.07 16.76
C VAL A 150 9.27 -5.79 17.92
N LEU A 151 9.17 -7.11 17.98
CA LEU A 151 9.81 -7.93 19.02
C LEU A 151 11.09 -8.61 18.55
N ALA A 152 11.53 -8.41 17.31
CA ALA A 152 12.67 -9.13 16.74
C ALA A 152 13.99 -8.83 17.44
N ASN A 153 14.11 -7.65 18.06
CA ASN A 153 15.30 -7.19 18.78
C ASN A 153 15.23 -7.45 20.29
N ILE A 154 14.19 -8.09 20.79
CA ILE A 154 14.07 -8.49 22.19
C ILE A 154 14.60 -9.92 22.29
N GLY A 155 15.85 -10.05 22.77
CA GLY A 155 16.45 -11.36 23.03
C GLY A 155 15.57 -12.12 24.03
N ARG A 156 15.17 -13.34 23.70
CA ARG A 156 14.64 -14.28 24.67
C ARG A 156 15.82 -14.94 25.34
N SER A 157 16.12 -14.51 26.58
CA SER A 157 17.06 -15.22 27.48
C SER A 157 16.47 -16.56 27.86
#